data_22d829ae1df8e5e040b4889138353d4a
#
_entry.id   22d829ae1df8e5e040b4889138353d4a
#
_cell.length_a   1.000
_cell.length_b   1.000
_cell.length_c   1.000
_cell.angle_alpha   90.00
_cell.angle_beta   90.00
_cell.angle_gamma   90.00
#
_symmetry.space_group_name_H-M   'P 1'
#
loop_
_entity.id
_entity.type
_entity.pdbx_description
1 polymer ?
#
loop_
_entity_poly.entity_id
_entity_poly.type
_entity_poly.pdbx_seq_one_letter_code
_entity_poly.pdbx_strand_id
1 'polypeptide(L)'
;MMIQQELKAPKGQYNNFGKYKYRSCEDILEAVKPLLADQACTLVISDEIMLIGDRFYVKATATITNSEGVKEVATAYAREQDNKAGMDASQLTGATSSYARKYALNGLFCIDDTKDADTMDNTHEGQHASAPAQQQDERPWITEKQFLAVMERIKAGDKAAGDKAKAAFRMKKEYRTQIDEALNR
;
A
#
# COMPACT_ATOMS: atom_id res chain seq x y z
N MET A 1 22.87 19.45 -6.75
CA MET A 1 21.66 19.98 -6.05
C MET A 1 21.77 19.59 -4.58
N MET A 2 21.72 20.53 -3.64
CA MET A 2 21.88 20.26 -2.19
C MET A 2 20.83 19.29 -1.66
N ILE A 3 19.57 19.40 -2.11
CA ILE A 3 18.48 18.51 -1.69
C ILE A 3 18.81 17.02 -1.92
N GLN A 4 19.42 16.65 -3.04
CA GLN A 4 19.78 15.25 -3.30
C GLN A 4 20.86 14.71 -2.35
N GLN A 5 21.73 15.59 -1.84
CA GLN A 5 22.79 15.20 -0.89
C GLN A 5 22.26 15.05 0.53
N GLU A 6 21.30 15.87 0.91
CA GLU A 6 20.79 15.95 2.28
C GLU A 6 19.57 15.05 2.53
N LEU A 7 18.80 14.75 1.47
CA LEU A 7 17.58 13.97 1.58
C LEU A 7 17.87 12.56 2.08
N LYS A 8 17.32 12.25 3.24
CA LYS A 8 17.29 10.89 3.80
C LYS A 8 15.86 10.45 3.92
N ALA A 9 15.45 9.52 3.08
CA ALA A 9 14.13 8.91 3.11
C ALA A 9 14.27 7.41 3.50
N PRO A 10 14.41 7.09 4.79
CA PRO A 10 14.64 5.73 5.24
C PRO A 10 13.43 4.84 4.93
N LYS A 11 13.67 3.52 4.74
CA LYS A 11 12.61 2.51 4.60
C LYS A 11 11.96 2.25 5.95
N GLY A 12 10.99 3.08 6.33
CA GLY A 12 10.25 3.01 7.60
C GLY A 12 9.10 2.01 7.61
N GLN A 13 8.55 1.69 6.45
CA GLN A 13 7.43 0.76 6.30
C GLN A 13 7.93 -0.69 6.25
N TYR A 14 7.10 -1.64 6.72
CA TYR A 14 7.42 -3.06 6.67
C TYR A 14 6.31 -3.84 5.96
N ASN A 15 6.67 -4.56 4.92
CA ASN A 15 5.76 -5.48 4.25
C ASN A 15 5.82 -6.86 4.94
N ASN A 16 4.75 -7.18 5.67
CA ASN A 16 4.65 -8.45 6.40
C ASN A 16 4.59 -9.68 5.48
N PHE A 17 4.05 -9.52 4.27
CA PHE A 17 3.95 -10.60 3.29
C PHE A 17 5.31 -10.87 2.65
N GLY A 18 5.95 -9.86 2.06
CA GLY A 18 7.24 -9.98 1.41
C GLY A 18 8.45 -9.96 2.36
N LYS A 19 8.23 -9.77 3.68
CA LYS A 19 9.29 -9.74 4.71
C LYS A 19 10.42 -8.74 4.44
N TYR A 20 10.09 -7.57 3.84
CA TYR A 20 11.06 -6.52 3.54
C TYR A 20 10.59 -5.15 4.03
N LYS A 21 11.56 -4.26 4.28
CA LYS A 21 11.30 -2.85 4.55
C LYS A 21 11.22 -2.07 3.24
N TYR A 22 10.26 -1.15 3.16
CA TYR A 22 10.10 -0.25 2.03
C TYR A 22 9.78 1.16 2.49
N ARG A 23 9.81 2.13 1.57
CA ARG A 23 9.31 3.49 1.75
C ARG A 23 8.13 3.72 0.82
N SER A 24 7.15 4.48 1.28
CA SER A 24 6.02 4.92 0.48
C SER A 24 6.36 6.22 -0.26
N CYS A 25 5.49 6.65 -1.17
CA CYS A 25 5.56 7.97 -1.79
C CYS A 25 5.47 9.07 -0.72
N GLU A 26 4.59 8.90 0.24
CA GLU A 26 4.34 9.83 1.35
C GLU A 26 5.57 9.99 2.24
N ASP A 27 6.29 8.91 2.53
CA ASP A 27 7.54 8.97 3.33
C ASP A 27 8.58 9.87 2.65
N ILE A 28 8.69 9.81 1.30
CA ILE A 28 9.61 10.67 0.54
C ILE A 28 9.14 12.11 0.60
N LEU A 29 7.85 12.36 0.40
CA LEU A 29 7.26 13.70 0.43
C LEU A 29 7.45 14.37 1.79
N GLU A 30 7.22 13.64 2.90
CA GLU A 30 7.45 14.16 4.24
C GLU A 30 8.93 14.48 4.49
N ALA A 31 9.83 13.63 4.05
CA ALA A 31 11.27 13.84 4.23
C ALA A 31 11.82 15.02 3.40
N VAL A 32 11.25 15.31 2.24
CA VAL A 32 11.74 16.38 1.35
C VAL A 32 11.17 17.76 1.69
N LYS A 33 9.98 17.86 2.30
CA LYS A 33 9.33 19.14 2.62
C LYS A 33 10.23 20.16 3.32
N PRO A 34 10.93 19.82 4.43
CA PRO A 34 11.80 20.79 5.10
C PRO A 34 12.94 21.28 4.18
N LEU A 35 13.53 20.37 3.38
CA LEU A 35 14.62 20.73 2.47
C LEU A 35 14.14 21.63 1.32
N LEU A 36 12.90 21.42 0.85
CA LEU A 36 12.28 22.31 -0.15
C LEU A 36 12.11 23.72 0.41
N ALA A 37 11.65 23.84 1.66
CA ALA A 37 11.47 25.13 2.33
C ALA A 37 12.83 25.84 2.51
N ASP A 38 13.85 25.14 2.99
CA ASP A 38 15.20 25.67 3.22
C ASP A 38 15.87 26.15 1.93
N GLN A 39 15.59 25.49 0.80
CA GLN A 39 16.15 25.84 -0.51
C GLN A 39 15.22 26.73 -1.34
N ALA A 40 14.11 27.24 -0.78
CA ALA A 40 13.11 28.03 -1.50
C ALA A 40 12.64 27.36 -2.81
N CYS A 41 12.45 26.05 -2.78
CA CYS A 41 12.01 25.25 -3.93
C CYS A 41 10.55 24.81 -3.76
N THR A 42 9.86 24.66 -4.89
CA THR A 42 8.54 24.02 -4.94
C THR A 42 8.62 22.67 -5.65
N LEU A 43 7.85 21.71 -5.18
CA LEU A 43 7.71 20.40 -5.81
C LEU A 43 6.26 20.22 -6.23
N VAL A 44 6.03 19.92 -7.51
CA VAL A 44 4.71 19.57 -8.06
C VAL A 44 4.78 18.19 -8.68
N ILE A 45 3.77 17.36 -8.41
CA ILE A 45 3.63 16.05 -9.03
C ILE A 45 2.30 16.00 -9.76
N SER A 46 2.33 15.60 -11.02
CA SER A 46 1.16 15.39 -11.85
C SER A 46 1.14 13.99 -12.44
N ASP A 47 -0.05 13.49 -12.71
CA ASP A 47 -0.25 12.17 -13.32
C ASP A 47 -1.00 12.31 -14.64
N GLU A 48 -0.65 11.45 -15.60
CA GLU A 48 -1.35 11.24 -16.85
C GLU A 48 -1.64 9.76 -17.04
N ILE A 49 -2.81 9.44 -17.55
CA ILE A 49 -3.14 8.07 -17.98
C ILE A 49 -2.69 7.90 -19.43
N MET A 50 -1.82 6.93 -19.66
CA MET A 50 -1.26 6.62 -20.97
C MET A 50 -1.73 5.24 -21.43
N LEU A 51 -2.23 5.17 -22.66
CA LEU A 51 -2.47 3.89 -23.33
C LEU A 51 -1.25 3.55 -24.20
N ILE A 52 -0.58 2.47 -23.89
CA ILE A 52 0.60 1.98 -24.61
C ILE A 52 0.30 0.57 -25.08
N GLY A 53 0.12 0.40 -26.41
CA GLY A 53 -0.42 -0.83 -26.97
C GLY A 53 -1.87 -1.03 -26.50
N ASP A 54 -2.11 -2.13 -25.82
CA ASP A 54 -3.40 -2.51 -25.23
C ASP A 54 -3.48 -2.31 -23.70
N ARG A 55 -2.52 -1.56 -23.12
CA ARG A 55 -2.37 -1.48 -21.66
C ARG A 55 -2.35 -0.05 -21.18
N PHE A 56 -3.01 0.18 -20.04
CA PHE A 56 -2.98 1.47 -19.36
C PHE A 56 -1.80 1.58 -18.40
N TYR A 57 -1.18 2.76 -18.40
CA TYR A 57 -0.11 3.15 -17.52
C TYR A 57 -0.45 4.49 -16.88
N VAL A 58 -0.08 4.65 -15.61
CA VAL A 58 0.01 5.96 -14.97
C VAL A 58 1.42 6.47 -15.18
N LYS A 59 1.56 7.60 -15.86
CA LYS A 59 2.81 8.36 -15.98
C LYS A 59 2.80 9.45 -14.91
N ALA A 60 3.69 9.36 -13.94
CA ALA A 60 3.91 10.41 -12.96
C ALA A 60 5.05 11.31 -13.39
N THR A 61 4.86 12.62 -13.26
CA THR A 61 5.87 13.65 -13.53
C THR A 61 6.11 14.45 -12.26
N ALA A 62 7.31 14.37 -11.70
CA ALA A 62 7.76 15.16 -10.56
C ALA A 62 8.62 16.33 -11.08
N THR A 63 8.22 17.55 -10.75
CA THR A 63 8.90 18.78 -11.16
C THR A 63 9.29 19.57 -9.91
N ILE A 64 10.57 19.83 -9.73
CA ILE A 64 11.08 20.76 -8.74
C ILE A 64 11.43 22.09 -9.42
N THR A 65 11.06 23.20 -8.79
CA THR A 65 11.34 24.55 -9.31
C THR A 65 12.01 25.36 -8.20
N ASN A 66 13.14 25.98 -8.49
CA ASN A 66 13.81 26.88 -7.55
C ASN A 66 13.23 28.32 -7.60
N SER A 67 13.73 29.19 -6.73
CA SER A 67 13.30 30.61 -6.65
C SER A 67 13.54 31.41 -7.92
N GLU A 68 14.46 31.00 -8.81
CA GLU A 68 14.75 31.60 -10.08
C GLU A 68 13.87 31.08 -11.23
N GLY A 69 13.00 30.12 -10.95
CA GLY A 69 12.13 29.50 -11.94
C GLY A 69 12.78 28.37 -12.74
N VAL A 70 14.02 27.99 -12.42
CA VAL A 70 14.69 26.84 -13.05
C VAL A 70 14.04 25.55 -12.60
N LYS A 71 13.79 24.66 -13.55
CA LYS A 71 13.06 23.39 -13.32
C LYS A 71 13.93 22.19 -13.62
N GLU A 72 13.82 21.20 -12.74
CA GLU A 72 14.27 19.83 -12.98
C GLU A 72 13.08 18.90 -12.97
N VAL A 73 13.06 17.92 -13.86
CA VAL A 73 11.90 17.06 -14.08
C VAL A 73 12.34 15.61 -14.14
N ALA A 74 11.61 14.75 -13.45
CA ALA A 74 11.74 13.30 -13.62
C ALA A 74 10.36 12.68 -13.86
N THR A 75 10.32 11.65 -14.68
CA THR A 75 9.10 10.90 -15.00
C THR A 75 9.27 9.42 -14.70
N ALA A 76 8.20 8.78 -14.29
CA ALA A 76 8.15 7.34 -14.16
C ALA A 76 6.80 6.80 -14.58
N TYR A 77 6.75 5.51 -14.91
CA TYR A 77 5.55 4.83 -15.34
C TYR A 77 5.26 3.66 -14.42
N ALA A 78 3.99 3.46 -14.11
CA ALA A 78 3.51 2.22 -13.49
C ALA A 78 2.37 1.66 -14.33
N ARG A 79 2.42 0.36 -14.59
CA ARG A 79 1.35 -0.31 -15.33
C ARG A 79 0.13 -0.49 -14.43
N GLU A 80 -1.04 -0.10 -14.94
CA GLU A 80 -2.31 -0.43 -14.31
C GLU A 80 -2.70 -1.88 -14.63
N GLN A 81 -3.14 -2.61 -13.63
CA GLN A 81 -3.67 -3.95 -13.84
C GLN A 81 -5.13 -3.86 -14.29
N ASP A 82 -5.56 -4.74 -15.19
CA ASP A 82 -6.94 -4.76 -15.69
C ASP A 82 -7.93 -5.10 -14.58
N ASN A 83 -7.52 -5.94 -13.64
CA ASN A 83 -8.36 -6.33 -12.51
C ASN A 83 -7.50 -6.81 -11.33
N LYS A 84 -7.90 -6.46 -10.10
CA LYS A 84 -7.26 -6.94 -8.88
C LYS A 84 -8.32 -7.28 -7.85
N ALA A 85 -8.35 -8.54 -7.42
CA ALA A 85 -9.29 -9.01 -6.41
C ALA A 85 -9.23 -8.13 -5.15
N GLY A 86 -10.40 -7.60 -4.73
CA GLY A 86 -10.54 -6.79 -3.53
C GLY A 86 -10.21 -5.31 -3.65
N MET A 87 -9.96 -4.82 -4.86
CA MET A 87 -9.85 -3.39 -5.14
C MET A 87 -10.92 -2.98 -6.15
N ASP A 88 -11.56 -1.85 -5.95
CA ASP A 88 -12.34 -1.19 -6.98
C ASP A 88 -11.41 -0.46 -7.99
N ALA A 89 -11.97 -0.03 -9.12
CA ALA A 89 -11.21 0.63 -10.18
C ALA A 89 -10.47 1.89 -9.69
N SER A 90 -11.10 2.69 -8.84
CA SER A 90 -10.50 3.93 -8.31
C SER A 90 -9.35 3.64 -7.36
N GLN A 91 -9.49 2.61 -6.52
CA GLN A 91 -8.41 2.14 -5.63
C GLN A 91 -7.23 1.60 -6.42
N LEU A 92 -7.50 0.89 -7.52
CA LEU A 92 -6.47 0.34 -8.39
C LEU A 92 -5.64 1.44 -9.05
N THR A 93 -6.31 2.41 -9.68
CA THR A 93 -5.65 3.58 -10.28
C THR A 93 -4.88 4.38 -9.23
N GLY A 94 -5.45 4.63 -8.05
CA GLY A 94 -4.78 5.32 -6.95
C GLY A 94 -3.51 4.62 -6.47
N ALA A 95 -3.54 3.30 -6.33
CA ALA A 95 -2.37 2.50 -5.96
C ALA A 95 -1.28 2.57 -7.05
N THR A 96 -1.67 2.49 -8.32
CA THR A 96 -0.76 2.61 -9.47
C THR A 96 -0.13 4.00 -9.53
N SER A 97 -0.91 5.06 -9.28
CA SER A 97 -0.44 6.44 -9.18
C SER A 97 0.62 6.60 -8.07
N SER A 98 0.34 6.13 -6.85
CA SER A 98 1.31 6.20 -5.75
C SER A 98 2.62 5.49 -6.10
N TYR A 99 2.55 4.40 -6.84
CA TYR A 99 3.72 3.66 -7.28
C TYR A 99 4.53 4.44 -8.33
N ALA A 100 3.88 4.99 -9.36
CA ALA A 100 4.52 5.82 -10.38
C ALA A 100 5.19 7.05 -9.76
N ARG A 101 4.49 7.76 -8.87
CA ARG A 101 5.00 8.94 -8.15
C ARG A 101 6.24 8.63 -7.32
N LYS A 102 6.24 7.48 -6.61
CA LYS A 102 7.42 7.04 -5.85
C LYS A 102 8.65 6.89 -6.74
N TYR A 103 8.51 6.28 -7.91
CA TYR A 103 9.64 6.11 -8.84
C TYR A 103 10.07 7.43 -9.49
N ALA A 104 9.14 8.33 -9.80
CA ALA A 104 9.48 9.66 -10.29
C ALA A 104 10.29 10.44 -9.24
N LEU A 105 9.90 10.38 -7.96
CA LEU A 105 10.64 11.00 -6.86
C LEU A 105 12.00 10.34 -6.63
N ASN A 106 12.10 9.00 -6.71
CA ASN A 106 13.38 8.30 -6.61
C ASN A 106 14.36 8.79 -7.68
N GLY A 107 13.90 8.93 -8.94
CA GLY A 107 14.71 9.46 -10.02
C GLY A 107 15.10 10.92 -9.82
N LEU A 108 14.15 11.78 -9.40
CA LEU A 108 14.40 13.20 -9.20
C LEU A 108 15.41 13.48 -8.08
N PHE A 109 15.34 12.73 -6.99
CA PHE A 109 16.16 12.92 -5.80
C PHE A 109 17.34 11.95 -5.68
N CYS A 110 17.60 11.12 -6.69
CA CYS A 110 18.68 10.12 -6.68
C CYS A 110 18.57 9.18 -5.45
N ILE A 111 17.35 8.77 -5.10
CA ILE A 111 17.12 7.87 -3.98
C ILE A 111 17.42 6.44 -4.43
N ASP A 112 18.44 5.85 -3.82
CA ASP A 112 18.85 4.47 -4.10
C ASP A 112 17.93 3.47 -3.37
N ASP A 113 17.37 2.54 -4.13
CA ASP A 113 16.68 1.37 -3.62
C ASP A 113 17.68 0.20 -3.62
N THR A 114 18.56 0.17 -2.62
CA THR A 114 19.70 -0.77 -2.45
C THR A 114 19.37 -2.26 -2.42
N LYS A 115 18.17 -2.68 -2.76
CA LYS A 115 17.84 -4.07 -3.12
C LYS A 115 17.41 -4.09 -4.58
N ASP A 116 18.35 -4.45 -5.42
CA ASP A 116 18.12 -4.71 -6.83
C ASP A 116 17.05 -5.79 -6.98
N ALA A 117 16.06 -5.54 -7.82
CA ALA A 117 15.04 -6.54 -8.13
C ALA A 117 15.68 -7.82 -8.71
N ASP A 118 16.87 -7.71 -9.31
CA ASP A 118 17.65 -8.80 -9.86
C ASP A 118 18.26 -9.75 -8.80
N THR A 119 18.31 -9.32 -7.54
CA THR A 119 18.75 -10.15 -6.40
C THR A 119 17.60 -10.84 -5.67
N MET A 120 16.35 -10.58 -6.08
CA MET A 120 15.18 -11.27 -5.55
C MET A 120 14.97 -12.56 -6.34
N ASP A 121 15.00 -13.69 -5.63
CA ASP A 121 14.66 -14.99 -6.18
C ASP A 121 13.20 -14.98 -6.68
N ASN A 122 13.02 -14.84 -8.00
CA ASN A 122 11.74 -14.80 -8.69
C ASN A 122 11.15 -16.20 -8.95
N THR A 123 11.57 -17.23 -8.22
CA THR A 123 11.05 -18.60 -8.38
C THR A 123 9.58 -18.77 -8.01
N HIS A 124 8.93 -17.71 -7.53
CA HIS A 124 7.49 -17.65 -7.42
C HIS A 124 6.92 -16.71 -8.49
N GLU A 125 6.71 -17.22 -9.68
CA GLU A 125 5.97 -16.57 -10.75
C GLU A 125 4.61 -16.09 -10.21
N GLY A 126 4.37 -14.78 -10.23
CA GLY A 126 3.01 -14.24 -10.22
C GLY A 126 2.63 -13.18 -9.21
N GLN A 127 3.56 -12.46 -8.54
CA GLN A 127 3.11 -11.34 -7.71
C GLN A 127 4.03 -10.11 -7.82
N HIS A 128 3.69 -9.22 -8.73
CA HIS A 128 4.21 -7.86 -8.73
C HIS A 128 3.81 -7.15 -7.42
N ALA A 129 4.80 -6.56 -6.74
CA ALA A 129 4.61 -5.80 -5.50
C ALA A 129 3.71 -4.59 -5.76
N SER A 130 2.44 -4.77 -5.51
CA SER A 130 1.47 -3.69 -5.38
C SER A 130 1.57 -3.11 -3.96
N ALA A 131 1.24 -1.82 -3.81
CA ALA A 131 1.05 -1.11 -2.56
C ALA A 131 0.37 -1.99 -1.49
N PRO A 132 0.57 -1.74 -0.20
CA PRO A 132 0.09 -2.63 0.85
C PRO A 132 -1.41 -2.84 0.71
N ALA A 133 -1.78 -3.95 0.06
CA ALA A 133 -3.11 -4.48 0.24
C ALA A 133 -3.20 -4.82 1.74
N GLN A 134 -4.10 -4.17 2.45
CA GLN A 134 -4.56 -4.69 3.72
C GLN A 134 -4.76 -6.18 3.49
N GLN A 135 -4.13 -7.02 4.30
CA GLN A 135 -4.33 -8.47 4.26
C GLN A 135 -5.83 -8.70 4.20
N GLN A 136 -6.34 -9.06 3.04
CA GLN A 136 -7.70 -9.52 2.96
C GLN A 136 -7.73 -10.81 3.74
N ASP A 137 -8.46 -10.76 4.83
CA ASP A 137 -8.81 -11.92 5.62
C ASP A 137 -9.65 -12.83 4.70
N GLU A 138 -9.04 -13.86 4.10
CA GLU A 138 -9.68 -14.76 3.12
C GLU A 138 -10.77 -15.62 3.74
N ARG A 139 -10.96 -15.56 5.07
CA ARG A 139 -12.00 -16.30 5.75
C ARG A 139 -13.37 -15.85 5.25
N PRO A 140 -14.29 -16.78 5.02
CA PRO A 140 -15.65 -16.43 4.63
C PRO A 140 -16.34 -15.61 5.74
N TRP A 141 -17.25 -14.73 5.37
CA TRP A 141 -18.09 -14.03 6.33
C TRP A 141 -19.03 -15.01 7.02
N ILE A 142 -19.13 -14.92 8.36
CA ILE A 142 -20.10 -15.69 9.11
C ILE A 142 -21.52 -15.26 8.72
N THR A 143 -22.36 -16.20 8.37
CA THR A 143 -23.78 -15.94 8.14
C THR A 143 -24.51 -15.83 9.47
N GLU A 144 -25.66 -15.15 9.48
CA GLU A 144 -26.48 -15.01 10.69
C GLU A 144 -26.89 -16.38 11.29
N LYS A 145 -27.23 -17.33 10.43
CA LYS A 145 -27.57 -18.72 10.87
C LYS A 145 -26.38 -19.39 11.57
N GLN A 146 -25.17 -19.23 11.02
CA GLN A 146 -23.96 -19.79 11.64
C GLN A 146 -23.62 -19.07 12.94
N PHE A 147 -23.79 -17.75 13.02
CA PHE A 147 -23.57 -16.98 14.23
C PHE A 147 -24.53 -17.43 15.36
N LEU A 148 -25.81 -17.56 15.07
CA LEU A 148 -26.81 -18.04 16.04
C LEU A 148 -26.45 -19.43 16.56
N ALA A 149 -26.05 -20.35 15.67
CA ALA A 149 -25.65 -21.72 16.07
C ALA A 149 -24.39 -21.68 16.97
N VAL A 150 -23.43 -20.78 16.73
CA VAL A 150 -22.27 -20.61 17.62
C VAL A 150 -22.69 -20.08 18.98
N MET A 151 -23.59 -19.12 19.03
CA MET A 151 -24.10 -18.55 20.29
C MET A 151 -24.88 -19.59 21.14
N GLU A 152 -25.66 -20.47 20.50
CA GLU A 152 -26.34 -21.55 21.19
C GLU A 152 -25.35 -22.56 21.80
N ARG A 153 -24.30 -22.93 21.07
CA ARG A 153 -23.26 -23.82 21.58
C ARG A 153 -22.49 -23.22 22.76
N ILE A 154 -22.16 -21.93 22.71
CA ILE A 154 -21.52 -21.25 23.84
C ILE A 154 -22.43 -21.25 25.07
N LYS A 155 -23.74 -20.97 24.90
CA LYS A 155 -24.73 -21.03 25.98
C LYS A 155 -24.88 -22.43 26.55
N ALA A 156 -24.69 -23.46 25.73
CA ALA A 156 -24.71 -24.88 26.16
C ALA A 156 -23.39 -25.33 26.84
N GLY A 157 -22.41 -24.41 27.02
CA GLY A 157 -21.15 -24.69 27.71
C GLY A 157 -19.94 -24.98 26.80
N ASP A 158 -20.12 -25.03 25.49
CA ASP A 158 -19.02 -25.23 24.53
C ASP A 158 -18.32 -23.90 24.24
N LYS A 159 -17.49 -23.42 25.17
CA LYS A 159 -16.73 -22.19 25.01
C LYS A 159 -15.76 -22.25 23.83
N ALA A 160 -15.23 -23.41 23.46
CA ALA A 160 -14.32 -23.57 22.31
C ALA A 160 -15.00 -23.26 20.96
N ALA A 161 -16.34 -23.32 20.88
CA ALA A 161 -17.07 -22.98 19.67
C ALA A 161 -16.89 -21.50 19.26
N GLY A 162 -16.79 -20.58 20.23
CA GLY A 162 -16.56 -19.17 19.99
C GLY A 162 -15.18 -18.89 19.39
N ASP A 163 -14.14 -19.49 19.95
CA ASP A 163 -12.77 -19.29 19.45
C ASP A 163 -12.57 -19.92 18.06
N LYS A 164 -13.15 -21.11 17.83
CA LYS A 164 -13.15 -21.74 16.51
C LYS A 164 -13.87 -20.87 15.47
N ALA A 165 -14.99 -20.27 15.83
CA ALA A 165 -15.71 -19.37 14.92
C ALA A 165 -14.92 -18.11 14.61
N LYS A 166 -14.26 -17.50 15.60
CA LYS A 166 -13.36 -16.33 15.40
C LYS A 166 -12.15 -16.67 14.52
N ALA A 167 -11.67 -17.89 14.55
CA ALA A 167 -10.57 -18.37 13.71
C ALA A 167 -11.01 -18.70 12.28
N ALA A 168 -12.21 -19.26 12.09
CA ALA A 168 -12.70 -19.77 10.81
C ALA A 168 -13.44 -18.73 9.97
N PHE A 169 -14.01 -17.68 10.58
CA PHE A 169 -14.88 -16.73 9.90
C PHE A 169 -14.48 -15.28 10.14
N ARG A 170 -14.71 -14.44 9.12
CA ARG A 170 -14.83 -12.99 9.31
C ARG A 170 -16.19 -12.69 9.92
N MET A 171 -16.26 -11.70 10.80
CA MET A 171 -17.52 -11.30 11.41
C MET A 171 -17.59 -9.82 11.69
N LYS A 172 -18.80 -9.28 11.71
CA LYS A 172 -19.05 -7.90 12.09
C LYS A 172 -18.58 -7.67 13.54
N LYS A 173 -18.17 -6.43 13.85
CA LYS A 173 -17.72 -6.06 15.20
C LYS A 173 -18.75 -6.44 16.28
N GLU A 174 -20.03 -6.24 15.98
CA GLU A 174 -21.14 -6.56 16.87
C GLU A 174 -21.20 -8.05 17.22
N TYR A 175 -21.03 -8.94 16.23
CA TYR A 175 -21.02 -10.39 16.45
C TYR A 175 -19.81 -10.82 17.27
N ARG A 176 -18.66 -10.21 17.02
CA ARG A 176 -17.44 -10.50 17.77
C ARG A 176 -17.59 -10.11 19.24
N THR A 177 -18.13 -8.91 19.50
CA THR A 177 -18.39 -8.45 20.87
C THR A 177 -19.36 -9.37 21.61
N GLN A 178 -20.46 -9.81 20.96
CA GLN A 178 -21.42 -10.72 21.58
C GLN A 178 -20.81 -12.10 21.90
N ILE A 179 -19.94 -12.64 21.04
CA ILE A 179 -19.21 -13.88 21.33
C ILE A 179 -18.28 -13.69 22.53
N ASP A 180 -17.50 -12.58 22.56
CA ASP A 180 -16.56 -12.30 23.64
C ASP A 180 -17.28 -12.12 25.00
N GLU A 181 -18.43 -11.45 25.02
CA GLU A 181 -19.28 -11.31 26.21
C GLU A 181 -19.85 -12.65 26.67
N ALA A 182 -20.24 -13.52 25.73
CA ALA A 182 -20.78 -14.84 26.05
C ALA A 182 -19.72 -15.82 26.59
N LEU A 183 -18.45 -15.66 26.13
CA LEU A 183 -17.31 -16.45 26.61
C LEU A 183 -16.85 -16.06 28.01
N ASN A 184 -17.09 -14.80 28.42
CA ASN A 184 -16.68 -14.25 29.70
C ASN A 184 -17.75 -14.42 30.82
N ARG A 185 -18.90 -15.03 30.49
CA ARG A 185 -19.93 -15.44 31.44
C ARG A 185 -19.75 -16.90 31.81
#